data_ecb2555717743c8c76190135addd5ec1
#
_entry.id   ecb2555717743c8c76190135addd5ec1
#
_cell.length_a   1.000
_cell.length_b   1.000
_cell.length_c   1.000
_cell.angle_alpha   90.00
_cell.angle_beta   90.00
_cell.angle_gamma   90.00
#
_symmetry.space_group_name_H-M   'P 1'
#
loop_
_entity.id
_entity.type
_entity.pdbx_description
1 polymer ?
#
loop_
_entity_poly.entity_id
_entity_poly.type
_entity_poly.pdbx_seq_one_letter_code
_entity_poly.pdbx_strand_id
1 'polypeptide(L)'
;SQTLGHLSPDVIRPEYDYAASGIGHVHLGVGAFMRAFIASSSDAAMASKGGDWGIAGVSLRQKTVREQLQPQDCLYTLSVRDNERSSNQLVGSIRSIDVAPENPQQVVSRLAAASVRVVTLTVTEKGYCVVPDSGELDHSNPDLEHDLADPLNPRTTIGFLVAGLRQRQKTDGGPLTIVSCDNLPNNGARLRNAVLEFADEVDPALRAWIESHVSFPATMVDRIVPATTQEDIAVAAQTMGVVDEAMVKTEPFLQWVIEDRFCSARPYWEAGGALFVDDVQPYETAKLQLLNGPHSALAYLGYLAGCELISDAMQRSEFAAFVRLLMTREISPVTAEPPGMEHRSYIEDLLCRFENASLGHRTWQIAMDGTQKLPQRLLNTLRSQLKRGGPIAGLSLGVAAWM
;
A
#
# COMPACT_ATOMS: atom_id res chain seq x y z
N SER A 1 17.47 19.70 7.30
CA SER A 1 18.93 19.47 7.13
C SER A 1 19.79 20.10 8.22
N GLN A 2 19.40 21.24 8.82
CA GLN A 2 20.18 21.89 9.89
C GLN A 2 20.32 21.03 11.16
N THR A 3 19.38 20.15 11.43
CA THR A 3 19.36 19.28 12.62
C THR A 3 20.00 17.91 12.40
N LEU A 4 20.38 17.53 11.18
CA LEU A 4 21.00 16.23 10.87
C LEU A 4 22.30 15.97 11.65
N GLY A 5 23.03 17.04 12.06
CA GLY A 5 24.21 16.95 12.90
C GLY A 5 23.91 16.51 14.34
N HIS A 6 22.69 16.66 14.81
CA HIS A 6 22.24 16.26 16.15
C HIS A 6 21.61 14.87 16.19
N LEU A 7 21.38 14.25 15.00
CA LEU A 7 20.79 12.93 14.92
C LEU A 7 21.75 11.87 15.47
N SER A 8 21.22 11.00 16.34
CA SER A 8 21.97 9.89 16.93
C SER A 8 22.72 9.08 15.86
N PRO A 9 23.95 8.62 16.13
CA PRO A 9 24.70 7.74 15.24
C PRO A 9 24.02 6.39 15.01
N ASP A 10 23.11 5.98 15.90
CA ASP A 10 22.36 4.71 15.79
C ASP A 10 21.24 4.79 14.74
N VAL A 11 20.90 5.97 14.24
CA VAL A 11 19.92 6.13 13.16
C VAL A 11 20.56 5.78 11.83
N ILE A 12 20.02 4.79 11.14
CA ILE A 12 20.46 4.38 9.81
C ILE A 12 20.20 5.53 8.84
N ARG A 13 21.20 5.94 8.08
CA ARG A 13 21.11 7.06 7.13
C ARG A 13 21.11 6.55 5.69
N PRO A 14 20.50 7.29 4.72
CA PRO A 14 20.63 6.96 3.31
C PRO A 14 22.10 6.92 2.88
N GLU A 15 22.49 5.86 2.16
CA GLU A 15 23.86 5.67 1.64
C GLU A 15 24.06 6.28 0.25
N TYR A 16 23.21 7.22 -0.16
CA TYR A 16 23.26 7.92 -1.45
C TYR A 16 23.02 9.42 -1.26
N ASP A 17 23.41 10.21 -2.26
CA ASP A 17 23.10 11.65 -2.27
C ASP A 17 21.61 11.88 -2.65
N TYR A 18 20.75 11.84 -1.64
CA TYR A 18 19.32 12.07 -1.82
C TYR A 18 19.03 13.47 -2.36
N ALA A 19 19.88 14.48 -2.06
CA ALA A 19 19.67 15.85 -2.51
C ALA A 19 19.91 16.02 -4.02
N ALA A 20 20.81 15.24 -4.61
CA ALA A 20 21.14 15.28 -6.03
C ALA A 20 20.19 14.42 -6.90
N SER A 21 19.40 13.51 -6.30
CA SER A 21 18.52 12.62 -7.05
C SER A 21 17.39 13.39 -7.77
N GLY A 22 17.27 13.19 -9.08
CA GLY A 22 16.19 13.71 -9.90
C GLY A 22 14.85 13.01 -9.64
N ILE A 23 13.75 13.64 -10.10
CA ILE A 23 12.40 13.08 -9.96
C ILE A 23 12.07 12.20 -11.16
N GLY A 24 12.00 10.89 -10.94
CA GLY A 24 11.56 9.88 -11.92
C GLY A 24 10.27 9.16 -11.51
N HIS A 25 9.78 9.43 -10.31
CA HIS A 25 8.63 8.77 -9.72
C HIS A 25 7.65 9.80 -9.15
N VAL A 26 6.37 9.66 -9.48
CA VAL A 26 5.27 10.43 -8.86
C VAL A 26 4.43 9.49 -8.02
N HIS A 27 4.04 9.91 -6.81
CA HIS A 27 3.15 9.12 -5.97
C HIS A 27 1.89 9.91 -5.60
N LEU A 28 0.71 9.32 -5.88
CA LEU A 28 -0.59 9.88 -5.51
C LEU A 28 -1.06 9.28 -4.18
N GLY A 29 -1.30 10.11 -3.17
CA GLY A 29 -1.78 9.65 -1.86
C GLY A 29 -0.68 9.47 -0.82
N VAL A 30 -0.01 10.56 -0.40
CA VAL A 30 1.12 10.53 0.56
C VAL A 30 0.63 10.28 1.98
N GLY A 31 0.38 9.01 2.30
CA GLY A 31 -0.01 8.56 3.65
C GLY A 31 1.16 7.91 4.42
N ALA A 32 0.83 7.41 5.62
CA ALA A 32 1.80 6.65 6.43
C ALA A 32 2.23 5.35 5.72
N PHE A 33 1.28 4.66 5.06
CA PHE A 33 1.57 3.43 4.32
C PHE A 33 2.59 3.68 3.20
N MET A 34 2.35 4.68 2.35
CA MET A 34 3.29 5.05 1.29
C MET A 34 4.69 5.32 1.83
N ARG A 35 4.80 6.08 2.92
CA ARG A 35 6.08 6.43 3.53
C ARG A 35 6.80 5.21 4.11
N ALA A 36 6.07 4.30 4.76
CA ALA A 36 6.64 3.08 5.32
C ALA A 36 6.90 1.98 4.29
N PHE A 37 6.35 2.07 3.08
CA PHE A 37 6.35 0.99 2.09
C PHE A 37 7.06 1.41 0.80
N ILE A 38 6.41 2.23 -0.03
CA ILE A 38 6.93 2.59 -1.35
C ILE A 38 8.18 3.48 -1.23
N ALA A 39 8.14 4.47 -0.34
CA ALA A 39 9.26 5.40 -0.19
C ALA A 39 10.48 4.72 0.43
N SER A 40 10.32 3.86 1.43
CA SER A 40 11.43 3.08 2.01
C SER A 40 12.05 2.10 1.01
N SER A 41 11.23 1.44 0.18
CA SER A 41 11.72 0.55 -0.88
C SER A 41 12.44 1.33 -1.99
N SER A 42 11.97 2.53 -2.32
CA SER A 42 12.64 3.42 -3.29
C SER A 42 13.96 3.97 -2.73
N ASP A 43 14.03 4.23 -1.43
CA ASP A 43 15.26 4.61 -0.73
C ASP A 43 16.32 3.51 -0.85
N ALA A 44 15.95 2.26 -0.56
CA ALA A 44 16.82 1.09 -0.72
C ALA A 44 17.24 0.86 -2.19
N ALA A 45 16.32 1.09 -3.13
CA ALA A 45 16.63 0.98 -4.57
C ALA A 45 17.70 1.98 -5.00
N MET A 46 17.57 3.25 -4.57
CA MET A 46 18.56 4.30 -4.87
C MET A 46 19.89 4.07 -4.16
N ALA A 47 19.89 3.60 -2.92
CA ALA A 47 21.10 3.19 -2.22
C ALA A 47 21.86 2.07 -2.95
N SER A 48 21.12 1.10 -3.52
CA SER A 48 21.70 -0.07 -4.20
C SER A 48 22.20 0.22 -5.63
N LYS A 49 21.42 0.96 -6.43
CA LYS A 49 21.68 1.14 -7.87
C LYS A 49 21.72 2.60 -8.34
N GLY A 50 21.48 3.55 -7.43
CA GLY A 50 21.37 4.96 -7.80
C GLY A 50 20.19 5.25 -8.73
N GLY A 51 20.36 6.28 -9.54
CA GLY A 51 19.37 6.73 -10.54
C GLY A 51 18.46 7.84 -10.04
N ASP A 52 17.76 8.48 -10.99
CA ASP A 52 16.83 9.57 -10.73
C ASP A 52 15.44 9.02 -10.38
N TRP A 53 15.33 8.45 -9.17
CA TRP A 53 14.11 7.84 -8.66
C TRP A 53 13.50 8.56 -7.46
N GLY A 54 13.92 9.81 -7.25
CA GLY A 54 13.28 10.69 -6.26
C GLY A 54 11.79 10.81 -6.51
N ILE A 55 11.01 10.82 -5.41
CA ILE A 55 9.55 10.80 -5.44
C ILE A 55 9.01 12.23 -5.32
N ALA A 56 8.18 12.66 -6.28
CA ALA A 56 7.26 13.76 -6.09
C ALA A 56 5.95 13.20 -5.53
N GLY A 57 5.69 13.44 -4.25
CA GLY A 57 4.45 13.03 -3.60
C GLY A 57 3.34 14.02 -3.87
N VAL A 58 2.11 13.52 -4.05
CA VAL A 58 0.91 14.34 -4.25
C VAL A 58 -0.10 14.05 -3.15
N SER A 59 -0.40 15.03 -2.34
CA SER A 59 -1.51 14.99 -1.40
C SER A 59 -2.78 15.44 -2.11
N LEU A 60 -3.78 14.53 -2.20
CA LEU A 60 -4.99 14.78 -2.98
C LEU A 60 -6.03 15.65 -2.27
N ARG A 61 -5.93 15.83 -0.94
CA ARG A 61 -6.95 16.51 -0.17
C ARG A 61 -6.41 17.51 0.85
N GLN A 62 -5.40 17.12 1.64
CA GLN A 62 -4.95 17.88 2.81
C GLN A 62 -3.48 18.24 2.71
N LYS A 63 -3.11 19.37 3.29
CA LYS A 63 -1.73 19.87 3.30
C LYS A 63 -0.88 19.39 4.47
N THR A 64 -1.48 18.69 5.45
CA THR A 64 -0.83 18.28 6.71
C THR A 64 0.50 17.56 6.49
N VAL A 65 0.56 16.60 5.56
CA VAL A 65 1.78 15.83 5.30
C VAL A 65 2.89 16.73 4.72
N ARG A 66 2.53 17.70 3.87
CA ARG A 66 3.49 18.70 3.37
C ARG A 66 4.00 19.59 4.50
N GLU A 67 3.12 20.05 5.38
CA GLU A 67 3.48 20.90 6.52
C GLU A 67 4.43 20.18 7.49
N GLN A 68 4.33 18.85 7.61
CA GLN A 68 5.25 18.03 8.38
C GLN A 68 6.59 17.79 7.67
N LEU A 69 6.58 17.41 6.39
CA LEU A 69 7.76 16.99 5.65
C LEU A 69 8.60 18.14 5.08
N GLN A 70 7.96 19.19 4.55
CA GLN A 70 8.67 20.27 3.86
C GLN A 70 9.67 21.03 4.76
N PRO A 71 9.38 21.32 6.05
CA PRO A 71 10.34 22.01 6.93
C PRO A 71 11.62 21.20 7.20
N GLN A 72 11.59 19.89 6.97
CA GLN A 72 12.72 18.96 7.18
C GLN A 72 13.27 18.39 5.86
N ASP A 73 13.17 19.16 4.75
CA ASP A 73 13.66 18.78 3.42
C ASP A 73 13.07 17.45 2.90
N CYS A 74 11.84 17.14 3.29
CA CYS A 74 11.14 15.88 3.03
C CYS A 74 11.79 14.61 3.61
N LEU A 75 12.81 14.76 4.45
CA LEU A 75 13.37 13.66 5.23
C LEU A 75 12.41 13.27 6.36
N TYR A 76 12.35 12.00 6.69
CA TYR A 76 11.58 11.53 7.84
C TYR A 76 12.12 10.21 8.36
N THR A 77 11.76 9.88 9.58
CA THR A 77 12.17 8.65 10.25
C THR A 77 11.15 7.54 10.03
N LEU A 78 11.64 6.39 9.60
CA LEU A 78 10.92 5.12 9.64
C LEU A 78 11.37 4.36 10.88
N SER A 79 10.46 4.19 11.85
CA SER A 79 10.68 3.40 13.06
C SER A 79 10.15 1.99 12.84
N VAL A 80 11.05 1.02 12.67
CA VAL A 80 10.72 -0.39 12.49
C VAL A 80 10.73 -1.06 13.85
N ARG A 81 9.62 -1.67 14.26
CA ARG A 81 9.44 -2.21 15.62
C ARG A 81 8.86 -3.61 15.58
N ASP A 82 9.44 -4.49 16.38
CA ASP A 82 8.86 -5.77 16.80
C ASP A 82 8.85 -5.87 18.33
N ASN A 83 8.52 -7.07 18.87
CA ASN A 83 8.49 -7.29 20.32
C ASN A 83 9.85 -7.19 21.01
N GLU A 84 10.95 -7.35 20.26
CA GLU A 84 12.30 -7.46 20.81
C GLU A 84 13.17 -6.26 20.45
N ARG A 85 12.94 -5.66 19.28
CA ARG A 85 13.85 -4.69 18.69
C ARG A 85 13.10 -3.49 18.11
N SER A 86 13.80 -2.37 18.14
CA SER A 86 13.38 -1.14 17.44
C SER A 86 14.59 -0.57 16.73
N SER A 87 14.42 -0.22 15.47
CA SER A 87 15.43 0.51 14.69
C SER A 87 14.80 1.73 14.02
N ASN A 88 15.58 2.80 13.90
CA ASN A 88 15.17 4.02 13.25
C ASN A 88 16.01 4.24 11.99
N GLN A 89 15.35 4.44 10.87
CA GLN A 89 15.97 4.72 9.57
C GLN A 89 15.50 6.07 9.05
N LEU A 90 16.42 6.91 8.61
CA LEU A 90 16.13 8.14 7.90
C LEU A 90 15.83 7.81 6.44
N VAL A 91 14.68 8.21 5.92
CA VAL A 91 14.26 8.01 4.52
C VAL A 91 14.36 9.33 3.77
N GLY A 92 15.04 9.33 2.63
CA GLY A 92 15.32 10.51 1.81
C GLY A 92 14.77 10.45 0.37
N SER A 93 13.99 9.43 0.04
CA SER A 93 13.47 9.22 -1.32
C SER A 93 12.40 10.23 -1.74
N ILE A 94 11.68 10.89 -0.81
CA ILE A 94 10.70 11.94 -1.13
C ILE A 94 11.43 13.25 -1.36
N ARG A 95 11.20 13.88 -2.51
CA ARG A 95 11.88 15.13 -2.93
C ARG A 95 10.97 16.37 -2.83
N SER A 96 9.67 16.19 -3.00
CA SER A 96 8.70 17.27 -2.91
C SER A 96 7.33 16.72 -2.57
N ILE A 97 6.46 17.58 -2.00
CA ILE A 97 5.04 17.29 -1.77
C ILE A 97 4.22 18.39 -2.41
N ASP A 98 3.45 18.02 -3.43
CA ASP A 98 2.44 18.88 -4.04
C ASP A 98 1.08 18.64 -3.35
N VAL A 99 0.25 19.69 -3.23
CA VAL A 99 -1.11 19.60 -2.68
C VAL A 99 -2.08 19.90 -3.81
N ALA A 100 -2.79 18.88 -4.28
CA ALA A 100 -3.58 18.94 -5.49
C ALA A 100 -4.64 20.07 -5.49
N PRO A 101 -5.43 20.31 -4.41
CA PRO A 101 -6.37 21.43 -4.39
C PRO A 101 -5.75 22.84 -4.47
N GLU A 102 -4.47 22.98 -4.08
CA GLU A 102 -3.80 24.28 -4.14
C GLU A 102 -3.25 24.60 -5.54
N ASN A 103 -2.77 23.58 -6.26
CA ASN A 103 -2.23 23.75 -7.60
C ASN A 103 -2.43 22.49 -8.46
N PRO A 104 -3.64 22.26 -9.00
CA PRO A 104 -3.93 21.09 -9.83
C PRO A 104 -3.02 21.00 -11.05
N GLN A 105 -2.69 22.14 -11.67
CA GLN A 105 -1.86 22.19 -12.87
C GLN A 105 -0.41 21.73 -12.61
N GLN A 106 0.13 21.95 -11.41
CA GLN A 106 1.44 21.43 -11.02
C GLN A 106 1.42 19.91 -11.00
N VAL A 107 0.37 19.30 -10.46
CA VAL A 107 0.20 17.83 -10.44
C VAL A 107 0.12 17.26 -11.86
N VAL A 108 -0.70 17.87 -12.71
CA VAL A 108 -0.81 17.49 -14.13
C VAL A 108 0.55 17.59 -14.84
N SER A 109 1.29 18.67 -14.60
CA SER A 109 2.62 18.88 -15.19
C SER A 109 3.63 17.83 -14.70
N ARG A 110 3.58 17.43 -13.42
CA ARG A 110 4.40 16.35 -12.86
C ARG A 110 4.15 15.02 -13.57
N LEU A 111 2.87 14.65 -13.71
CA LEU A 111 2.49 13.40 -14.39
C LEU A 111 2.87 13.40 -15.88
N ALA A 112 2.87 14.57 -16.51
CA ALA A 112 3.24 14.73 -17.91
C ALA A 112 4.75 14.76 -18.18
N ALA A 113 5.57 15.00 -17.14
CA ALA A 113 7.02 15.19 -17.32
C ALA A 113 7.70 13.93 -17.89
N ALA A 114 8.52 14.08 -18.93
CA ALA A 114 9.22 12.97 -19.57
C ALA A 114 10.22 12.26 -18.65
N SER A 115 10.77 12.96 -17.64
CA SER A 115 11.62 12.36 -16.60
C SER A 115 10.88 11.37 -15.71
N VAL A 116 9.55 11.52 -15.54
CA VAL A 116 8.70 10.62 -14.75
C VAL A 116 8.40 9.38 -15.57
N ARG A 117 8.81 8.23 -15.08
CA ARG A 117 8.67 6.92 -15.75
C ARG A 117 7.72 5.99 -15.00
N VAL A 118 7.51 6.25 -13.71
CA VAL A 118 6.61 5.47 -12.86
C VAL A 118 5.71 6.40 -12.06
N VAL A 119 4.43 6.03 -12.00
CA VAL A 119 3.47 6.61 -11.07
C VAL A 119 2.98 5.49 -10.16
N THR A 120 3.00 5.69 -8.85
CA THR A 120 2.36 4.77 -7.89
C THR A 120 1.22 5.48 -7.17
N LEU A 121 0.26 4.72 -6.65
CA LEU A 121 -0.85 5.30 -5.89
C LEU A 121 -1.25 4.45 -4.69
N THR A 122 -1.65 5.14 -3.60
CA THR A 122 -2.29 4.60 -2.42
C THR A 122 -3.42 5.55 -2.01
N VAL A 123 -4.55 5.42 -2.68
CA VAL A 123 -5.67 6.37 -2.61
C VAL A 123 -6.94 5.77 -2.00
N THR A 124 -6.89 4.51 -1.63
CA THR A 124 -8.01 3.69 -1.14
C THR A 124 -9.08 3.46 -2.20
N GLU A 125 -10.01 2.55 -1.93
CA GLU A 125 -11.07 2.14 -2.86
C GLU A 125 -11.88 3.32 -3.41
N LYS A 126 -12.20 4.29 -2.56
CA LYS A 126 -12.97 5.48 -2.94
C LYS A 126 -12.25 6.39 -3.94
N GLY A 127 -10.93 6.33 -3.98
CA GLY A 127 -10.11 7.14 -4.90
C GLY A 127 -10.20 6.72 -6.36
N TYR A 128 -10.74 5.52 -6.63
CA TYR A 128 -10.93 5.02 -8.01
C TYR A 128 -12.21 5.53 -8.67
N CYS A 129 -13.13 6.10 -7.90
CA CYS A 129 -14.41 6.64 -8.37
C CYS A 129 -15.21 5.63 -9.20
N VAL A 130 -15.25 4.37 -8.74
CA VAL A 130 -15.96 3.28 -9.41
C VAL A 130 -17.04 2.71 -8.51
N VAL A 131 -18.10 2.19 -9.12
CA VAL A 131 -19.13 1.40 -8.45
C VAL A 131 -18.50 0.08 -7.98
N PRO A 132 -18.56 -0.28 -6.69
CA PRO A 132 -17.87 -1.45 -6.16
C PRO A 132 -18.20 -2.77 -6.86
N ASP A 133 -19.47 -2.98 -7.23
CA ASP A 133 -19.97 -4.23 -7.80
C ASP A 133 -19.65 -4.38 -9.29
N SER A 134 -19.84 -3.33 -10.10
CA SER A 134 -19.59 -3.37 -11.55
C SER A 134 -18.15 -3.03 -11.92
N GLY A 135 -17.47 -2.18 -11.13
CA GLY A 135 -16.15 -1.63 -11.44
C GLY A 135 -16.16 -0.54 -12.51
N GLU A 136 -17.35 -0.13 -12.97
CA GLU A 136 -17.56 0.99 -13.90
C GLU A 136 -17.46 2.32 -13.15
N LEU A 137 -17.23 3.42 -13.87
CA LEU A 137 -17.16 4.76 -13.27
C LEU A 137 -18.48 5.11 -12.54
N ASP A 138 -18.35 5.69 -11.37
CA ASP A 138 -19.49 6.11 -10.56
C ASP A 138 -19.91 7.54 -10.93
N HIS A 139 -20.78 7.66 -11.93
CA HIS A 139 -21.36 8.94 -12.38
C HIS A 139 -22.23 9.62 -11.33
N SER A 140 -22.53 8.99 -10.20
CA SER A 140 -23.16 9.68 -9.08
C SER A 140 -22.16 10.48 -8.24
N ASN A 141 -20.86 10.32 -8.47
CA ASN A 141 -19.80 11.05 -7.78
C ASN A 141 -19.65 12.46 -8.38
N PRO A 142 -19.96 13.52 -7.63
CA PRO A 142 -19.96 14.90 -8.16
C PRO A 142 -18.56 15.40 -8.56
N ASP A 143 -17.49 14.89 -7.96
CA ASP A 143 -16.13 15.28 -8.36
C ASP A 143 -15.72 14.59 -9.67
N LEU A 144 -16.20 13.37 -9.94
CA LEU A 144 -15.99 12.69 -11.21
C LEU A 144 -16.73 13.41 -12.33
N GLU A 145 -18.00 13.75 -12.13
CA GLU A 145 -18.80 14.52 -13.10
C GLU A 145 -18.19 15.89 -13.39
N HIS A 146 -17.63 16.55 -12.36
CA HIS A 146 -16.87 17.77 -12.57
C HIS A 146 -15.68 17.55 -13.50
N ASP A 147 -14.90 16.48 -13.27
CA ASP A 147 -13.68 16.21 -14.02
C ASP A 147 -13.98 15.81 -15.47
N LEU A 148 -15.12 15.15 -15.74
CA LEU A 148 -15.58 14.87 -17.08
C LEU A 148 -16.00 16.15 -17.82
N ALA A 149 -16.64 17.08 -17.11
CA ALA A 149 -17.06 18.37 -17.67
C ALA A 149 -15.90 19.36 -17.86
N ASP A 150 -14.91 19.36 -16.97
CA ASP A 150 -13.70 20.20 -17.01
C ASP A 150 -12.42 19.38 -16.78
N PRO A 151 -11.98 18.59 -17.78
CA PRO A 151 -10.82 17.71 -17.63
C PRO A 151 -9.48 18.45 -17.47
N LEU A 152 -9.48 19.77 -17.56
CA LEU A 152 -8.27 20.57 -17.36
C LEU A 152 -8.07 20.96 -15.89
N ASN A 153 -9.10 20.87 -15.05
CA ASN A 153 -9.06 21.20 -13.63
C ASN A 153 -9.51 20.01 -12.75
N PRO A 154 -8.78 18.88 -12.79
CA PRO A 154 -9.20 17.65 -12.13
C PRO A 154 -9.21 17.77 -10.61
N ARG A 155 -10.11 16.98 -9.98
CA ARG A 155 -10.26 16.83 -8.53
C ARG A 155 -10.03 15.39 -8.07
N THR A 156 -10.40 14.43 -8.94
CA THR A 156 -10.29 13.00 -8.63
C THR A 156 -8.92 12.44 -9.02
N THR A 157 -8.54 11.30 -8.44
CA THR A 157 -7.33 10.58 -8.82
C THR A 157 -7.35 10.22 -10.32
N ILE A 158 -8.48 9.73 -10.82
CA ILE A 158 -8.63 9.33 -12.22
C ILE A 158 -8.53 10.54 -13.13
N GLY A 159 -9.20 11.65 -12.78
CA GLY A 159 -9.10 12.91 -13.50
C GLY A 159 -7.67 13.43 -13.61
N PHE A 160 -6.90 13.42 -12.49
CA PHE A 160 -5.48 13.79 -12.50
C PHE A 160 -4.65 12.89 -13.43
N LEU A 161 -4.84 11.57 -13.36
CA LEU A 161 -4.13 10.63 -14.21
C LEU A 161 -4.42 10.90 -15.69
N VAL A 162 -5.70 11.03 -16.06
CA VAL A 162 -6.09 11.25 -17.46
C VAL A 162 -5.63 12.63 -17.97
N ALA A 163 -5.75 13.68 -17.16
CA ALA A 163 -5.22 15.00 -17.51
C ALA A 163 -3.71 15.00 -17.73
N GLY A 164 -2.96 14.31 -16.85
CA GLY A 164 -1.51 14.13 -16.98
C GLY A 164 -1.13 13.34 -18.23
N LEU A 165 -1.84 12.25 -18.52
CA LEU A 165 -1.62 11.42 -19.71
C LEU A 165 -1.94 12.19 -21.00
N ARG A 166 -3.03 12.98 -21.02
CA ARG A 166 -3.37 13.86 -22.14
C ARG A 166 -2.30 14.90 -22.41
N GLN A 167 -1.78 15.52 -21.37
CA GLN A 167 -0.66 16.47 -21.53
C GLN A 167 0.61 15.75 -21.99
N ARG A 168 0.90 14.56 -21.44
CA ARG A 168 2.06 13.74 -21.81
C ARG A 168 2.02 13.33 -23.27
N GLN A 169 0.86 12.93 -23.81
CA GLN A 169 0.63 12.66 -25.22
C GLN A 169 0.98 13.89 -26.08
N LYS A 170 0.49 15.09 -25.70
CA LYS A 170 0.72 16.33 -26.45
C LYS A 170 2.19 16.78 -26.45
N THR A 171 2.94 16.45 -25.40
CA THR A 171 4.34 16.85 -25.24
C THR A 171 5.34 15.75 -25.62
N ASP A 172 4.87 14.63 -26.17
CA ASP A 172 5.67 13.44 -26.48
C ASP A 172 6.53 12.97 -25.27
N GLY A 173 5.90 12.90 -24.09
CA GLY A 173 6.54 12.54 -22.84
C GLY A 173 6.92 11.05 -22.73
N GLY A 174 6.62 10.23 -23.75
CA GLY A 174 6.96 8.81 -23.82
C GLY A 174 6.06 7.90 -22.94
N PRO A 175 6.40 6.60 -22.86
CA PRO A 175 5.61 5.63 -22.12
C PRO A 175 5.62 5.87 -20.62
N LEU A 176 4.61 5.39 -19.89
CA LEU A 176 4.46 5.55 -18.44
C LEU A 176 3.89 4.28 -17.81
N THR A 177 4.48 3.83 -16.72
CA THR A 177 3.91 2.74 -15.91
C THR A 177 3.18 3.32 -14.71
N ILE A 178 1.91 2.92 -14.52
CA ILE A 178 1.06 3.37 -13.41
C ILE A 178 0.72 2.15 -12.53
N VAL A 179 1.16 2.18 -11.28
CA VAL A 179 1.12 1.03 -10.36
C VAL A 179 0.20 1.35 -9.19
N SER A 180 -0.93 0.66 -9.10
CA SER A 180 -1.74 0.69 -7.90
C SER A 180 -1.06 -0.10 -6.78
N CYS A 181 -0.90 0.52 -5.62
CA CYS A 181 -0.42 -0.11 -4.39
C CYS A 181 -1.53 -0.15 -3.32
N ASP A 182 -2.79 -0.09 -3.73
CA ASP A 182 -3.93 -0.24 -2.85
C ASP A 182 -4.26 -1.72 -2.61
N ASN A 183 -4.77 -2.01 -1.43
CA ASN A 183 -5.17 -3.36 -1.04
C ASN A 183 -6.55 -3.73 -1.63
N LEU A 184 -6.61 -3.82 -2.96
CA LEU A 184 -7.79 -4.13 -3.74
C LEU A 184 -7.54 -5.32 -4.65
N PRO A 185 -8.50 -6.24 -4.81
CA PRO A 185 -8.38 -7.34 -5.77
C PRO A 185 -8.22 -6.82 -7.20
N ASN A 186 -7.25 -7.40 -7.92
CA ASN A 186 -6.95 -7.01 -9.30
C ASN A 186 -6.75 -5.49 -9.48
N ASN A 187 -6.04 -4.85 -8.57
CA ASN A 187 -5.90 -3.40 -8.49
C ASN A 187 -5.41 -2.77 -9.80
N GLY A 188 -4.47 -3.40 -10.50
CA GLY A 188 -3.97 -2.94 -11.80
C GLY A 188 -5.05 -2.89 -12.89
N ALA A 189 -5.85 -3.97 -13.01
CA ALA A 189 -6.94 -4.03 -13.98
C ALA A 189 -8.07 -3.04 -13.65
N ARG A 190 -8.42 -2.89 -12.36
CA ARG A 190 -9.41 -1.90 -11.91
C ARG A 190 -8.98 -0.48 -12.26
N LEU A 191 -7.73 -0.14 -11.97
CA LEU A 191 -7.17 1.16 -12.31
C LEU A 191 -7.17 1.41 -13.81
N ARG A 192 -6.70 0.42 -14.59
CA ARG A 192 -6.70 0.49 -16.06
C ARG A 192 -8.10 0.76 -16.61
N ASN A 193 -9.10 0.00 -16.15
CA ASN A 193 -10.46 0.15 -16.64
C ASN A 193 -11.02 1.54 -16.33
N ALA A 194 -10.88 2.04 -15.10
CA ALA A 194 -11.34 3.38 -14.73
C ALA A 194 -10.66 4.49 -15.57
N VAL A 195 -9.34 4.39 -15.77
CA VAL A 195 -8.59 5.35 -16.57
C VAL A 195 -9.01 5.31 -18.04
N LEU A 196 -9.22 4.12 -18.61
CA LEU A 196 -9.61 3.97 -20.02
C LEU A 196 -11.06 4.40 -20.27
N GLU A 197 -11.97 4.10 -19.35
CA GLU A 197 -13.36 4.52 -19.44
C GLU A 197 -13.46 6.04 -19.39
N PHE A 198 -12.81 6.68 -18.39
CA PHE A 198 -12.76 8.13 -18.31
C PHE A 198 -12.10 8.77 -19.56
N ALA A 199 -11.01 8.20 -20.05
CA ALA A 199 -10.33 8.71 -21.24
C ALA A 199 -11.21 8.61 -22.50
N ASP A 200 -12.00 7.54 -22.63
CA ASP A 200 -12.93 7.33 -23.75
C ASP A 200 -14.04 8.39 -23.79
N GLU A 201 -14.58 8.73 -22.62
CA GLU A 201 -15.61 9.77 -22.49
C GLU A 201 -15.09 11.17 -22.82
N VAL A 202 -13.81 11.45 -22.49
CA VAL A 202 -13.19 12.76 -22.76
C VAL A 202 -12.64 12.85 -24.17
N ASP A 203 -11.98 11.80 -24.66
CA ASP A 203 -11.32 11.76 -25.98
C ASP A 203 -10.96 10.31 -26.36
N PRO A 204 -11.71 9.65 -27.26
CA PRO A 204 -11.40 8.29 -27.70
C PRO A 204 -10.01 8.11 -28.31
N ALA A 205 -9.41 9.16 -28.88
CA ALA A 205 -8.04 9.09 -29.38
C ALA A 205 -7.02 9.01 -28.24
N LEU A 206 -7.29 9.64 -27.09
CA LEU A 206 -6.47 9.51 -25.89
C LEU A 206 -6.54 8.09 -25.34
N ARG A 207 -7.72 7.46 -25.30
CA ARG A 207 -7.86 6.05 -24.91
C ARG A 207 -6.94 5.15 -25.72
N ALA A 208 -6.97 5.24 -27.04
CA ALA A 208 -6.13 4.44 -27.94
C ALA A 208 -4.63 4.67 -27.69
N TRP A 209 -4.23 5.91 -27.40
CA TRP A 209 -2.85 6.23 -27.03
C TRP A 209 -2.46 5.60 -25.68
N ILE A 210 -3.32 5.68 -24.66
CA ILE A 210 -3.08 5.08 -23.33
C ILE A 210 -2.88 3.57 -23.48
N GLU A 211 -3.74 2.89 -24.24
CA GLU A 211 -3.64 1.43 -24.45
C GLU A 211 -2.30 0.99 -25.06
N SER A 212 -1.66 1.85 -25.85
CA SER A 212 -0.39 1.56 -26.51
C SER A 212 0.86 2.04 -25.77
N HIS A 213 0.73 3.01 -24.83
CA HIS A 213 1.87 3.67 -24.20
C HIS A 213 1.90 3.55 -22.66
N VAL A 214 0.83 3.05 -22.04
CA VAL A 214 0.73 3.00 -20.58
C VAL A 214 0.50 1.56 -20.12
N SER A 215 1.29 1.12 -19.14
CA SER A 215 1.08 -0.15 -18.48
C SER A 215 0.51 0.03 -17.07
N PHE A 216 -0.29 -0.95 -16.63
CA PHE A 216 -0.95 -0.98 -15.34
C PHE A 216 -0.70 -2.32 -14.66
N PRO A 217 0.53 -2.59 -14.18
CA PRO A 217 0.82 -3.84 -13.50
C PRO A 217 0.02 -3.94 -12.20
N ALA A 218 -0.48 -5.14 -11.91
CA ALA A 218 -1.09 -5.44 -10.63
C ALA A 218 -0.04 -5.59 -9.54
N THR A 219 -0.43 -5.35 -8.28
CA THR A 219 0.43 -5.56 -7.13
C THR A 219 -0.31 -6.23 -5.97
N MET A 220 0.45 -6.94 -5.15
CA MET A 220 0.03 -7.32 -3.81
C MET A 220 0.98 -6.66 -2.81
N VAL A 221 0.42 -5.90 -1.88
CA VAL A 221 1.15 -5.17 -0.84
C VAL A 221 0.76 -5.70 0.53
N ASP A 222 1.74 -5.95 1.39
CA ASP A 222 1.52 -6.36 2.77
C ASP A 222 2.60 -5.80 3.68
N ARG A 223 2.22 -4.90 4.53
CA ARG A 223 2.95 -4.35 5.67
C ARG A 223 1.98 -3.68 6.62
N ILE A 224 2.17 -3.86 7.91
CA ILE A 224 1.37 -3.20 8.92
C ILE A 224 2.01 -1.86 9.28
N VAL A 225 1.23 -0.79 9.10
CA VAL A 225 1.64 0.59 9.38
C VAL A 225 0.58 1.23 10.28
N PRO A 226 0.73 1.13 11.61
CA PRO A 226 -0.19 1.75 12.54
C PRO A 226 -0.10 3.28 12.52
N ALA A 227 -1.14 3.95 13.00
CA ALA A 227 -1.08 5.40 13.20
C ALA A 227 0.02 5.75 14.19
N THR A 228 0.85 6.75 13.86
CA THR A 228 1.86 7.29 14.76
C THR A 228 1.18 8.25 15.74
N THR A 229 1.44 8.07 17.04
CA THR A 229 0.91 8.92 18.11
C THR A 229 1.97 9.95 18.54
N GLN A 230 1.55 11.00 19.27
CA GLN A 230 2.49 11.97 19.85
C GLN A 230 3.43 11.33 20.87
N GLU A 231 2.97 10.28 21.57
CA GLU A 231 3.81 9.49 22.46
C GLU A 231 4.91 8.74 21.69
N ASP A 232 4.57 8.14 20.53
CA ASP A 232 5.56 7.50 19.66
C ASP A 232 6.66 8.47 19.22
N ILE A 233 6.28 9.70 18.84
CA ILE A 233 7.20 10.77 18.44
C ILE A 233 8.10 11.16 19.62
N ALA A 234 7.51 11.35 20.79
CA ALA A 234 8.27 11.75 21.99
C ALA A 234 9.27 10.67 22.43
N VAL A 235 8.88 9.39 22.41
CA VAL A 235 9.77 8.25 22.73
C VAL A 235 10.89 8.15 21.68
N ALA A 236 10.57 8.26 20.41
CA ALA A 236 11.56 8.21 19.34
C ALA A 236 12.55 9.39 19.44
N ALA A 237 12.08 10.59 19.78
CA ALA A 237 12.93 11.77 19.92
C ALA A 237 14.00 11.61 21.00
N GLN A 238 13.71 10.86 22.09
CA GLN A 238 14.70 10.57 23.15
C GLN A 238 15.87 9.74 22.63
N THR A 239 15.60 8.80 21.72
CA THR A 239 16.65 7.93 21.15
C THR A 239 17.33 8.55 19.95
N MET A 240 16.62 9.35 19.16
CA MET A 240 17.14 9.97 17.95
C MET A 240 17.89 11.29 18.20
N GLY A 241 17.60 11.98 19.31
CA GLY A 241 18.14 13.30 19.62
C GLY A 241 17.46 14.46 18.88
N VAL A 242 16.43 14.18 18.05
CA VAL A 242 15.65 15.17 17.30
C VAL A 242 14.18 14.79 17.28
N VAL A 243 13.29 15.78 17.18
CA VAL A 243 11.85 15.57 17.00
C VAL A 243 11.56 15.48 15.50
N ASP A 244 10.81 14.45 15.10
CA ASP A 244 10.34 14.25 13.74
C ASP A 244 8.81 14.09 13.71
N GLU A 245 8.11 15.16 13.37
CA GLU A 245 6.65 15.18 13.27
C GLU A 245 6.10 14.35 12.10
N ALA A 246 6.96 14.02 11.14
CA ALA A 246 6.62 13.18 10.00
C ALA A 246 7.00 11.70 10.20
N MET A 247 7.47 11.32 11.39
CA MET A 247 7.83 9.93 11.68
C MET A 247 6.69 8.97 11.39
N VAL A 248 7.02 7.80 10.86
CA VAL A 248 6.09 6.67 10.70
C VAL A 248 6.65 5.44 11.40
N LYS A 249 5.77 4.62 11.98
CA LYS A 249 6.13 3.35 12.59
C LYS A 249 5.58 2.19 11.78
N THR A 250 6.30 1.07 11.80
CA THR A 250 5.94 -0.14 11.06
C THR A 250 6.55 -1.38 11.66
N GLU A 251 6.10 -2.55 11.19
CA GLU A 251 6.71 -3.85 11.47
C GLU A 251 7.93 -4.11 10.58
N PRO A 252 8.80 -5.09 10.92
CA PRO A 252 9.90 -5.53 10.05
C PRO A 252 9.42 -6.17 8.74
N PHE A 253 8.30 -6.90 8.77
CA PHE A 253 7.77 -7.61 7.62
C PHE A 253 7.40 -6.63 6.50
N LEU A 254 7.79 -6.97 5.28
CA LEU A 254 7.41 -6.28 4.06
C LEU A 254 7.25 -7.34 2.96
N GLN A 255 6.11 -7.34 2.29
CA GLN A 255 5.92 -8.15 1.10
C GLN A 255 5.29 -7.28 0.02
N TRP A 256 6.02 -7.07 -1.05
CA TRP A 256 5.58 -6.34 -2.22
C TRP A 256 5.77 -7.20 -3.45
N VAL A 257 4.67 -7.70 -4.01
CA VAL A 257 4.69 -8.49 -5.24
C VAL A 257 4.14 -7.61 -6.36
N ILE A 258 4.83 -7.57 -7.48
CA ILE A 258 4.54 -6.67 -8.60
C ILE A 258 4.58 -7.48 -9.90
N GLU A 259 3.60 -7.35 -10.76
CA GLU A 259 3.70 -7.87 -12.13
C GLU A 259 4.81 -7.16 -12.90
N ASP A 260 5.73 -7.91 -13.50
CA ASP A 260 6.84 -7.34 -14.28
C ASP A 260 6.40 -6.95 -15.70
N ARG A 261 5.45 -6.01 -15.77
CA ARG A 261 4.89 -5.45 -17.01
C ARG A 261 5.13 -3.95 -17.11
N PHE A 262 6.37 -3.53 -16.93
CA PHE A 262 6.77 -2.13 -17.08
C PHE A 262 7.02 -1.79 -18.53
N CYS A 263 6.50 -0.66 -19.01
CA CYS A 263 6.73 -0.17 -20.37
C CYS A 263 7.96 0.74 -20.50
N SER A 264 8.65 1.03 -19.39
CA SER A 264 9.89 1.80 -19.33
C SER A 264 10.77 1.36 -18.16
N ALA A 265 11.91 2.03 -17.95
CA ALA A 265 12.76 1.77 -16.78
C ALA A 265 12.02 1.99 -15.46
N ARG A 266 12.40 1.25 -14.43
CA ARG A 266 11.85 1.30 -13.07
C ARG A 266 12.95 1.34 -12.01
N PRO A 267 12.62 1.77 -10.75
CA PRO A 267 13.53 1.61 -9.62
C PRO A 267 13.86 0.14 -9.37
N TYR A 268 15.05 -0.12 -8.87
CA TYR A 268 15.47 -1.46 -8.45
C TYR A 268 14.86 -1.82 -7.08
N TRP A 269 13.52 -1.93 -7.03
CA TRP A 269 12.77 -2.17 -5.79
C TRP A 269 13.05 -3.55 -5.18
N GLU A 270 13.67 -4.46 -5.92
CA GLU A 270 14.19 -5.74 -5.38
C GLU A 270 15.14 -5.50 -4.19
N ALA A 271 15.91 -4.43 -4.19
CA ALA A 271 16.76 -4.05 -3.05
C ALA A 271 15.95 -3.69 -1.79
N GLY A 272 14.70 -3.24 -1.96
CA GLY A 272 13.76 -2.97 -0.88
C GLY A 272 12.82 -4.13 -0.57
N GLY A 273 13.08 -5.33 -1.13
CA GLY A 273 12.31 -6.54 -0.87
C GLY A 273 11.12 -6.78 -1.82
N ALA A 274 10.96 -5.99 -2.89
CA ALA A 274 9.93 -6.25 -3.89
C ALA A 274 10.24 -7.52 -4.71
N LEU A 275 9.21 -8.32 -4.97
CA LEU A 275 9.25 -9.50 -5.82
C LEU A 275 8.53 -9.21 -7.15
N PHE A 276 9.22 -9.37 -8.26
CA PHE A 276 8.65 -9.23 -9.59
C PHE A 276 8.24 -10.60 -10.15
N VAL A 277 7.01 -10.70 -10.64
CA VAL A 277 6.39 -11.95 -11.08
C VAL A 277 5.57 -11.73 -12.36
N ASP A 278 5.25 -12.82 -13.05
CA ASP A 278 4.35 -12.79 -14.22
C ASP A 278 2.89 -12.62 -13.82
N ASP A 279 2.48 -13.15 -12.65
CA ASP A 279 1.10 -13.12 -12.14
C ASP A 279 1.08 -12.92 -10.61
N VAL A 280 0.43 -11.87 -10.16
CA VAL A 280 0.27 -11.51 -8.74
C VAL A 280 -0.87 -12.27 -8.07
N GLN A 281 -1.84 -12.78 -8.83
CA GLN A 281 -3.08 -13.37 -8.29
C GLN A 281 -2.86 -14.50 -7.29
N PRO A 282 -1.91 -15.44 -7.46
CA PRO A 282 -1.65 -16.47 -6.46
C PRO A 282 -1.24 -15.91 -5.09
N TYR A 283 -0.40 -14.86 -5.09
CA TYR A 283 0.07 -14.20 -3.86
C TYR A 283 -1.06 -13.42 -3.17
N GLU A 284 -1.88 -12.74 -3.95
CA GLU A 284 -3.08 -12.04 -3.46
C GLU A 284 -4.06 -13.02 -2.79
N THR A 285 -4.32 -14.15 -3.43
CA THR A 285 -5.19 -15.21 -2.90
C THR A 285 -4.63 -15.79 -1.61
N ALA A 286 -3.33 -16.12 -1.58
CA ALA A 286 -2.67 -16.64 -0.39
C ALA A 286 -2.75 -15.62 0.78
N LYS A 287 -2.50 -14.34 0.54
CA LYS A 287 -2.64 -13.29 1.55
C LYS A 287 -4.08 -13.18 2.06
N LEU A 288 -5.06 -13.12 1.15
CA LEU A 288 -6.48 -13.00 1.54
C LEU A 288 -6.94 -14.17 2.41
N GLN A 289 -6.51 -15.38 2.08
CA GLN A 289 -6.94 -16.59 2.76
C GLN A 289 -6.09 -16.87 4.01
N LEU A 290 -4.76 -16.84 3.94
CA LEU A 290 -3.87 -17.20 5.05
C LEU A 290 -3.64 -16.08 6.07
N LEU A 291 -3.62 -14.80 5.63
CA LEU A 291 -3.48 -13.66 6.54
C LEU A 291 -4.84 -13.09 6.95
N ASN A 292 -5.60 -12.58 5.96
CA ASN A 292 -6.76 -11.76 6.26
C ASN A 292 -7.94 -12.58 6.82
N GLY A 293 -8.09 -13.85 6.40
CA GLY A 293 -9.11 -14.76 6.92
C GLY A 293 -8.94 -15.06 8.41
N PRO A 294 -7.81 -15.66 8.82
CA PRO A 294 -7.52 -15.94 10.23
C PRO A 294 -7.50 -14.69 11.10
N HIS A 295 -6.98 -13.58 10.59
CA HIS A 295 -6.97 -12.29 11.29
C HIS A 295 -8.40 -11.81 11.61
N SER A 296 -9.33 -11.94 10.66
CA SER A 296 -10.74 -11.62 10.90
C SER A 296 -11.38 -12.57 11.91
N ALA A 297 -11.17 -13.89 11.78
CA ALA A 297 -11.68 -14.87 12.73
C ALA A 297 -11.16 -14.63 14.15
N LEU A 298 -9.85 -14.36 14.29
CA LEU A 298 -9.23 -14.04 15.57
C LEU A 298 -9.78 -12.73 16.15
N ALA A 299 -10.01 -11.72 15.31
CA ALA A 299 -10.57 -10.43 15.75
C ALA A 299 -12.00 -10.59 16.29
N TYR A 300 -12.86 -11.36 15.62
CA TYR A 300 -14.22 -11.61 16.10
C TYR A 300 -14.22 -12.37 17.43
N LEU A 301 -13.51 -13.49 17.50
CA LEU A 301 -13.42 -14.31 18.70
C LEU A 301 -12.74 -13.56 19.86
N GLY A 302 -11.65 -12.85 19.59
CA GLY A 302 -10.93 -12.03 20.57
C GLY A 302 -11.79 -10.91 21.14
N TYR A 303 -12.53 -10.20 20.28
CA TYR A 303 -13.46 -9.16 20.71
C TYR A 303 -14.56 -9.72 21.63
N LEU A 304 -15.19 -10.84 21.26
CA LEU A 304 -16.19 -11.51 22.09
C LEU A 304 -15.61 -11.99 23.44
N ALA A 305 -14.34 -12.35 23.47
CA ALA A 305 -13.64 -12.77 24.67
C ALA A 305 -13.05 -11.60 25.50
N GLY A 306 -13.31 -10.34 25.10
CA GLY A 306 -12.85 -9.15 25.79
C GLY A 306 -11.37 -8.82 25.61
N CYS A 307 -10.71 -9.34 24.55
CA CYS A 307 -9.36 -8.96 24.17
C CYS A 307 -9.39 -7.62 23.43
N GLU A 308 -8.60 -6.65 23.85
CA GLU A 308 -8.52 -5.34 23.17
C GLU A 308 -7.69 -5.43 21.90
N LEU A 309 -6.56 -6.12 21.95
CA LEU A 309 -5.61 -6.27 20.86
C LEU A 309 -5.59 -7.71 20.31
N ILE A 310 -5.15 -7.85 19.08
CA ILE A 310 -4.87 -9.16 18.46
C ILE A 310 -3.78 -9.90 19.23
N SER A 311 -2.73 -9.19 19.66
CA SER A 311 -1.67 -9.75 20.47
C SER A 311 -2.17 -10.29 21.83
N ASP A 312 -3.17 -9.62 22.45
CA ASP A 312 -3.77 -10.13 23.69
C ASP A 312 -4.50 -11.47 23.47
N ALA A 313 -5.20 -11.57 22.33
CA ALA A 313 -5.83 -12.83 21.94
C ALA A 313 -4.78 -13.93 21.72
N MET A 314 -3.68 -13.61 21.01
CA MET A 314 -2.59 -14.57 20.76
C MET A 314 -1.84 -15.03 22.02
N GLN A 315 -1.85 -14.26 23.11
CA GLN A 315 -1.31 -14.69 24.42
C GLN A 315 -2.15 -15.79 25.07
N ARG A 316 -3.40 -15.99 24.64
CA ARG A 316 -4.21 -17.10 25.09
C ARG A 316 -3.93 -18.33 24.25
N SER A 317 -3.45 -19.39 24.87
CA SER A 317 -3.04 -20.63 24.18
C SER A 317 -4.11 -21.22 23.29
N GLU A 318 -5.40 -21.08 23.67
CA GLU A 318 -6.54 -21.57 22.91
C GLU A 318 -6.71 -20.85 21.58
N PHE A 319 -6.54 -19.53 21.55
CA PHE A 319 -6.64 -18.74 20.32
C PHE A 319 -5.41 -18.92 19.43
N ALA A 320 -4.21 -18.99 20.01
CA ALA A 320 -3.00 -19.28 19.23
C ALA A 320 -3.09 -20.66 18.57
N ALA A 321 -3.53 -21.70 19.32
CA ALA A 321 -3.75 -23.03 18.78
C ALA A 321 -4.86 -23.05 17.71
N PHE A 322 -5.97 -22.34 17.94
CA PHE A 322 -7.07 -22.22 16.99
C PHE A 322 -6.60 -21.62 15.67
N VAL A 323 -5.91 -20.48 15.70
CA VAL A 323 -5.43 -19.79 14.49
C VAL A 323 -4.46 -20.67 13.71
N ARG A 324 -3.51 -21.31 14.41
CA ARG A 324 -2.56 -22.25 13.80
C ARG A 324 -3.27 -23.42 13.12
N LEU A 325 -4.26 -24.05 13.77
CA LEU A 325 -5.03 -25.14 13.20
C LEU A 325 -5.91 -24.67 12.01
N LEU A 326 -6.53 -23.51 12.13
CA LEU A 326 -7.30 -22.90 11.04
C LEU A 326 -6.43 -22.73 9.79
N MET A 327 -5.27 -22.12 9.93
CA MET A 327 -4.34 -21.92 8.82
C MET A 327 -3.82 -23.22 8.23
N THR A 328 -3.36 -24.14 9.07
CA THR A 328 -2.66 -25.35 8.61
C THR A 328 -3.60 -26.47 8.12
N ARG A 329 -4.79 -26.62 8.72
CA ARG A 329 -5.70 -27.73 8.46
C ARG A 329 -6.88 -27.37 7.54
N GLU A 330 -7.33 -26.12 7.60
CA GLU A 330 -8.53 -25.72 6.88
C GLU A 330 -8.23 -24.77 5.70
N ILE A 331 -7.22 -23.90 5.80
CA ILE A 331 -6.94 -22.91 4.75
C ILE A 331 -5.86 -23.40 3.80
N SER A 332 -4.66 -23.67 4.30
CA SER A 332 -3.51 -24.06 3.48
C SER A 332 -3.81 -25.21 2.50
N PRO A 333 -4.56 -26.27 2.86
CA PRO A 333 -4.82 -27.38 1.93
C PRO A 333 -5.69 -27.05 0.70
N VAL A 334 -6.35 -25.88 0.68
CA VAL A 334 -7.21 -25.41 -0.43
C VAL A 334 -6.75 -24.11 -1.04
N THR A 335 -5.65 -23.56 -0.55
CA THR A 335 -4.97 -22.38 -1.09
C THR A 335 -3.79 -22.84 -1.94
N ALA A 336 -3.65 -22.32 -3.15
CA ALA A 336 -2.48 -22.61 -3.97
C ALA A 336 -1.22 -21.93 -3.38
N GLU A 337 -0.11 -22.62 -3.37
CA GLU A 337 1.19 -22.02 -3.01
C GLU A 337 1.70 -21.17 -4.17
N PRO A 338 1.93 -19.87 -3.94
CA PRO A 338 2.57 -19.03 -4.94
C PRO A 338 4.03 -19.47 -5.18
N PRO A 339 4.58 -19.28 -6.38
CA PRO A 339 5.98 -19.57 -6.65
C PRO A 339 6.93 -18.90 -5.65
N GLY A 340 7.83 -19.70 -5.04
CA GLY A 340 8.81 -19.18 -4.08
C GLY A 340 8.27 -18.82 -2.69
N MET A 341 7.00 -19.11 -2.39
CA MET A 341 6.41 -18.90 -1.07
C MET A 341 5.86 -20.22 -0.53
N GLU A 342 6.53 -20.77 0.47
CA GLU A 342 6.04 -21.97 1.16
C GLU A 342 5.01 -21.58 2.24
N HIS A 343 3.83 -22.20 2.21
CA HIS A 343 2.78 -21.93 3.20
C HIS A 343 3.24 -22.14 4.64
N ARG A 344 4.09 -23.14 4.89
CA ARG A 344 4.55 -23.43 6.24
C ARG A 344 5.34 -22.27 6.85
N SER A 345 6.35 -21.76 6.14
CA SER A 345 7.15 -20.64 6.62
C SER A 345 6.31 -19.35 6.70
N TYR A 346 5.47 -19.13 5.70
CA TYR A 346 4.57 -17.97 5.68
C TYR A 346 3.59 -17.97 6.86
N ILE A 347 3.03 -19.12 7.25
CA ILE A 347 2.15 -19.24 8.42
C ILE A 347 2.91 -18.91 9.72
N GLU A 348 4.16 -19.37 9.89
CA GLU A 348 4.95 -19.02 11.08
C GLU A 348 5.22 -17.50 11.15
N ASP A 349 5.58 -16.87 10.02
CA ASP A 349 5.75 -15.41 9.95
C ASP A 349 4.46 -14.67 10.34
N LEU A 350 3.31 -15.14 9.86
CA LEU A 350 2.01 -14.54 10.18
C LEU A 350 1.65 -14.68 11.67
N LEU A 351 1.94 -15.82 12.27
CA LEU A 351 1.71 -16.03 13.70
C LEU A 351 2.57 -15.09 14.54
N CYS A 352 3.87 -14.95 14.22
CA CYS A 352 4.76 -13.97 14.87
C CYS A 352 4.22 -12.52 14.72
N ARG A 353 3.69 -12.17 13.56
CA ARG A 353 3.09 -10.84 13.32
C ARG A 353 1.84 -10.61 14.18
N PHE A 354 0.98 -11.62 14.36
CA PHE A 354 -0.19 -11.52 15.23
C PHE A 354 0.19 -11.39 16.71
N GLU A 355 1.31 -11.95 17.13
CA GLU A 355 1.86 -11.82 18.48
C GLU A 355 2.52 -10.47 18.74
N ASN A 356 2.80 -9.67 17.71
CA ASN A 356 3.50 -8.40 17.85
C ASN A 356 2.63 -7.32 18.52
N ALA A 357 2.85 -7.12 19.82
CA ALA A 357 2.13 -6.13 20.62
C ALA A 357 2.47 -4.68 20.26
N SER A 358 3.67 -4.43 19.69
CA SER A 358 4.11 -3.08 19.30
C SER A 358 3.26 -2.44 18.20
N LEU A 359 2.48 -3.24 17.47
CA LEU A 359 1.60 -2.79 16.40
C LEU A 359 0.26 -2.22 16.91
N GLY A 360 -0.18 -2.61 18.12
CA GLY A 360 -1.40 -2.09 18.72
C GLY A 360 -2.68 -2.37 17.90
N HIS A 361 -2.76 -3.51 17.23
CA HIS A 361 -3.91 -3.90 16.39
C HIS A 361 -5.14 -4.18 17.24
N ARG A 362 -6.13 -3.29 17.16
CA ARG A 362 -7.37 -3.43 17.91
C ARG A 362 -8.32 -4.41 17.25
N THR A 363 -8.83 -5.36 18.03
CA THR A 363 -9.77 -6.40 17.57
C THR A 363 -11.00 -5.79 16.90
N TRP A 364 -11.60 -4.75 17.48
CA TRP A 364 -12.79 -4.09 16.94
C TRP A 364 -12.55 -3.42 15.58
N GLN A 365 -11.36 -2.83 15.34
CA GLN A 365 -11.03 -2.21 14.05
C GLN A 365 -10.94 -3.24 12.92
N ILE A 366 -10.36 -4.41 13.22
CA ILE A 366 -10.24 -5.49 12.24
C ILE A 366 -11.59 -6.16 11.99
N ALA A 367 -12.45 -6.21 13.01
CA ALA A 367 -13.81 -6.77 12.93
C ALA A 367 -14.77 -5.91 12.09
N MET A 368 -14.48 -4.64 11.83
CA MET A 368 -15.35 -3.78 11.01
C MET A 368 -15.53 -4.30 9.59
N ASP A 369 -16.64 -3.93 8.95
CA ASP A 369 -16.98 -4.24 7.55
C ASP A 369 -17.02 -5.74 7.23
N GLY A 370 -17.47 -6.57 8.19
CA GLY A 370 -17.48 -8.03 8.07
C GLY A 370 -18.30 -8.53 6.88
N THR A 371 -19.44 -7.92 6.58
CA THR A 371 -20.28 -8.24 5.41
C THR A 371 -19.51 -8.19 4.08
N GLN A 372 -18.64 -7.22 3.93
CA GLN A 372 -17.81 -7.06 2.71
C GLN A 372 -16.58 -7.97 2.74
N LYS A 373 -16.00 -8.18 3.91
CA LYS A 373 -14.74 -8.92 4.08
C LYS A 373 -14.91 -10.44 4.09
N LEU A 374 -15.94 -10.95 4.76
CA LEU A 374 -16.18 -12.40 4.95
C LEU A 374 -16.26 -13.22 3.66
N PRO A 375 -16.95 -12.76 2.59
CA PRO A 375 -17.04 -13.53 1.36
C PRO A 375 -15.69 -13.95 0.81
N GLN A 376 -14.75 -13.02 0.75
CA GLN A 376 -13.40 -13.24 0.19
C GLN A 376 -12.46 -13.93 1.18
N ARG A 377 -12.58 -13.63 2.48
CA ARG A 377 -11.62 -14.06 3.50
C ARG A 377 -11.90 -15.44 4.07
N LEU A 378 -13.16 -15.79 4.29
CA LEU A 378 -13.56 -17.03 4.94
C LEU A 378 -14.51 -17.89 4.10
N LEU A 379 -15.56 -17.30 3.49
CA LEU A 379 -16.60 -18.09 2.83
C LEU A 379 -16.11 -18.79 1.56
N ASN A 380 -15.23 -18.17 0.77
CA ASN A 380 -14.66 -18.82 -0.40
C ASN A 380 -13.80 -20.04 -0.02
N THR A 381 -12.98 -19.90 1.03
CA THR A 381 -12.18 -21.00 1.58
C THR A 381 -13.08 -22.11 2.15
N LEU A 382 -14.13 -21.74 2.89
CA LEU A 382 -15.13 -22.68 3.43
C LEU A 382 -15.80 -23.48 2.31
N ARG A 383 -16.25 -22.81 1.23
CA ARG A 383 -16.82 -23.48 0.05
C ARG A 383 -15.84 -24.46 -0.61
N SER A 384 -14.57 -24.07 -0.69
CA SER A 384 -13.50 -24.94 -1.25
C SER A 384 -13.29 -26.18 -0.38
N GLN A 385 -13.26 -26.04 0.94
CA GLN A 385 -13.16 -27.15 1.88
C GLN A 385 -14.40 -28.09 1.82
N LEU A 386 -15.60 -27.53 1.75
CA LEU A 386 -16.82 -28.34 1.59
C LEU A 386 -16.78 -29.18 0.31
N LYS A 387 -16.36 -28.61 -0.80
CA LYS A 387 -16.23 -29.36 -2.08
C LYS A 387 -15.21 -30.50 -2.00
N ARG A 388 -14.16 -30.32 -1.19
CA ARG A 388 -13.13 -31.34 -0.98
C ARG A 388 -13.51 -32.39 0.07
N GLY A 389 -14.54 -32.13 0.88
CA GLY A 389 -14.90 -32.96 2.05
C GLY A 389 -13.90 -32.80 3.21
N GLY A 390 -13.23 -31.66 3.28
CA GLY A 390 -12.24 -31.35 4.33
C GLY A 390 -12.87 -30.73 5.58
N PRO A 391 -12.06 -30.47 6.63
CA PRO A 391 -12.53 -29.88 7.87
C PRO A 391 -12.92 -28.40 7.68
N ILE A 392 -13.99 -27.99 8.33
CA ILE A 392 -14.56 -26.63 8.24
C ILE A 392 -14.90 -26.03 9.62
N ALA A 393 -14.59 -26.71 10.70
CA ALA A 393 -15.03 -26.30 12.05
C ALA A 393 -14.50 -24.92 12.44
N GLY A 394 -13.23 -24.63 12.16
CA GLY A 394 -12.61 -23.35 12.45
C GLY A 394 -13.15 -22.23 11.57
N LEU A 395 -13.29 -22.47 10.25
CA LEU A 395 -13.90 -21.51 9.31
C LEU A 395 -15.34 -21.19 9.72
N SER A 396 -16.14 -22.23 10.07
CA SER A 396 -17.51 -22.05 10.53
C SER A 396 -17.59 -21.27 11.85
N LEU A 397 -16.66 -21.54 12.80
CA LEU A 397 -16.57 -20.81 14.06
C LEU A 397 -16.26 -19.33 13.82
N GLY A 398 -15.32 -19.02 12.91
CA GLY A 398 -15.00 -17.63 12.56
C GLY A 398 -16.19 -16.88 11.96
N VAL A 399 -17.01 -17.55 11.12
CA VAL A 399 -18.23 -16.98 10.56
C VAL A 399 -19.31 -16.80 11.63
N ALA A 400 -19.51 -17.80 12.50
CA ALA A 400 -20.48 -17.73 13.59
C ALA A 400 -20.12 -16.62 14.62
N ALA A 401 -18.84 -16.41 14.89
CA ALA A 401 -18.39 -15.35 15.80
C ALA A 401 -18.66 -13.93 15.26
N TRP A 402 -18.78 -13.79 13.94
CA TRP A 402 -19.17 -12.52 13.32
C TRP A 402 -20.69 -12.29 13.40
N MET A 403 -21.54 -13.32 13.32
CA MET A 403 -23.01 -13.24 13.39
C MET A 403 -23.49 -12.81 14.78
#